data_f778fe5744f9f37539d536509d90029a
#
_entry.id   f778fe5744f9f37539d536509d90029a
#
_cell.length_a   1.000
_cell.length_b   1.000
_cell.length_c   1.000
_cell.angle_alpha   90.00
_cell.angle_beta   90.00
_cell.angle_gamma   90.00
#
_symmetry.space_group_name_H-M   'P 1'
#
loop_
_entity.id
_entity.type
_entity.pdbx_description
1 polymer ?
#
loop_
_entity_poly.entity_id
_entity_poly.type
_entity_poly.pdbx_seq_one_letter_code
_entity_poly.pdbx_strand_id
1 'polypeptide(L)'
;MAVRKNQLSKASKALRLIASFLDPRIYLHGIKMLNYWNYSHVQPLRRVTKSRDLAISPDAVIADPDRITIGDRVRIGSRCHIWAGPSTGRIVIGDDVLFGPEVMVTAATYRFNDGTPVTKQLMDEADIIIGRDVWIGVRAVILPGTRIGDGAVIGAGSVVKGDIPAFALAVGSPAKVVGSCNPVFEPSDLPH
;
A
#
# COMPACT_ATOMS: atom_id res chain seq x y z
N MET A 1 6.63 -25.17 34.17
CA MET A 1 6.84 -24.22 35.29
C MET A 1 6.13 -22.91 34.91
N ALA A 2 5.04 -22.55 35.61
CA ALA A 2 4.26 -21.34 35.29
C ALA A 2 4.92 -20.12 35.94
N VAL A 3 5.38 -19.17 35.13
CA VAL A 3 6.00 -17.93 35.63
C VAL A 3 4.89 -16.88 35.86
N ARG A 4 4.74 -16.43 37.09
CA ARG A 4 3.77 -15.38 37.46
C ARG A 4 4.23 -14.04 36.85
N LYS A 5 3.37 -13.41 36.02
CA LYS A 5 3.64 -12.08 35.43
C LYS A 5 3.78 -11.06 36.58
N ASN A 6 4.99 -10.51 36.74
CA ASN A 6 5.29 -9.55 37.81
C ASN A 6 4.46 -8.28 37.58
N GLN A 7 3.43 -8.05 38.42
CA GLN A 7 2.62 -6.85 38.33
C GLN A 7 3.33 -5.73 39.12
N LEU A 8 3.82 -4.73 38.37
CA LEU A 8 4.39 -3.52 38.94
C LEU A 8 3.33 -2.77 39.76
N SER A 9 3.72 -2.27 40.93
CA SER A 9 2.86 -1.39 41.77
C SER A 9 2.45 -0.12 40.99
N LYS A 10 1.33 0.50 41.40
CA LYS A 10 0.89 1.78 40.79
C LYS A 10 1.96 2.88 40.90
N ALA A 11 2.66 2.95 42.04
CA ALA A 11 3.75 3.88 42.27
C ALA A 11 4.94 3.65 41.32
N SER A 12 5.34 2.37 41.09
CA SER A 12 6.41 2.03 40.14
C SER A 12 6.04 2.36 38.69
N LYS A 13 4.76 2.22 38.32
CA LYS A 13 4.28 2.63 37.01
C LYS A 13 4.33 4.13 36.80
N ALA A 14 3.89 4.91 37.82
CA ALA A 14 3.95 6.37 37.78
C ALA A 14 5.39 6.89 37.72
N LEU A 15 6.30 6.31 38.49
CA LEU A 15 7.72 6.69 38.48
C LEU A 15 8.37 6.41 37.10
N ARG A 16 8.07 5.26 36.51
CA ARG A 16 8.55 4.94 35.15
C ARG A 16 7.99 5.89 34.10
N LEU A 17 6.74 6.31 34.20
CA LEU A 17 6.13 7.28 33.32
C LEU A 17 6.87 8.63 33.40
N ILE A 18 7.10 9.13 34.59
CA ILE A 18 7.85 10.38 34.82
C ILE A 18 9.28 10.27 34.29
N ALA A 19 9.98 9.18 34.57
CA ALA A 19 11.33 8.93 34.07
C ALA A 19 11.35 8.87 32.51
N SER A 20 10.31 8.34 31.92
CA SER A 20 10.16 8.31 30.44
C SER A 20 10.06 9.72 29.86
N PHE A 21 9.31 10.63 30.47
CA PHE A 21 9.22 12.02 30.02
C PHE A 21 10.53 12.82 30.18
N LEU A 22 11.40 12.41 31.10
CA LEU A 22 12.70 13.04 31.35
C LEU A 22 13.80 12.47 30.40
N ASP A 23 13.53 11.36 29.70
CA ASP A 23 14.49 10.76 28.77
C ASP A 23 14.52 11.55 27.45
N PRO A 24 15.65 12.22 27.10
CA PRO A 24 15.74 12.98 25.85
C PRO A 24 15.58 12.12 24.58
N ARG A 25 15.77 10.80 24.68
CA ARG A 25 15.64 9.87 23.55
C ARG A 25 14.20 9.81 23.02
N ILE A 26 13.18 10.04 23.89
CA ILE A 26 11.78 10.04 23.46
C ILE A 26 11.50 11.20 22.50
N TYR A 27 12.09 12.37 22.78
CA TYR A 27 11.94 13.56 21.92
C TYR A 27 12.66 13.39 20.59
N LEU A 28 13.88 12.82 20.63
CA LEU A 28 14.62 12.47 19.42
C LEU A 28 13.88 11.44 18.57
N HIS A 29 13.23 10.45 19.21
CA HIS A 29 12.39 9.49 18.49
C HIS A 29 11.15 10.16 17.89
N GLY A 30 10.50 11.07 18.60
CA GLY A 30 9.39 11.86 18.09
C GLY A 30 9.75 12.66 16.83
N ILE A 31 10.91 13.31 16.84
CA ILE A 31 11.43 14.04 15.67
C ILE A 31 11.66 13.08 14.49
N LYS A 32 12.23 11.89 14.73
CA LYS A 32 12.40 10.86 13.68
C LYS A 32 11.06 10.41 13.10
N MET A 33 10.04 10.24 13.93
CA MET A 33 8.70 9.85 13.47
C MET A 33 8.04 10.95 12.66
N LEU A 34 8.15 12.22 13.06
CA LEU A 34 7.66 13.36 12.28
C LEU A 34 8.38 13.45 10.92
N ASN A 35 9.70 13.28 10.92
CA ASN A 35 10.47 13.26 9.67
C ASN A 35 10.07 12.07 8.78
N TYR A 36 9.84 10.89 9.37
CA TYR A 36 9.34 9.72 8.64
C TYR A 36 8.01 10.03 7.93
N TRP A 37 7.03 10.59 8.62
CA TRP A 37 5.75 10.97 8.01
C TRP A 37 5.92 12.01 6.91
N ASN A 38 6.82 12.98 7.10
CA ASN A 38 7.07 14.00 6.10
C ASN A 38 7.59 13.37 4.80
N TYR A 39 8.61 12.50 4.84
CA TYR A 39 9.19 11.93 3.63
C TYR A 39 8.40 10.74 3.05
N SER A 40 7.60 10.03 3.86
CA SER A 40 6.85 8.87 3.39
C SER A 40 5.43 9.17 2.92
N HIS A 41 4.86 10.32 3.34
CA HIS A 41 3.50 10.70 3.02
C HIS A 41 3.39 12.15 2.50
N VAL A 42 3.81 13.14 3.27
CA VAL A 42 3.55 14.56 2.95
C VAL A 42 4.29 15.01 1.69
N GLN A 43 5.60 14.77 1.61
CA GLN A 43 6.40 15.14 0.44
C GLN A 43 6.02 14.35 -0.83
N PRO A 44 5.84 13.00 -0.76
CA PRO A 44 5.39 12.24 -1.91
C PRO A 44 4.07 12.72 -2.50
N LEU A 45 3.09 13.08 -1.67
CA LEU A 45 1.81 13.59 -2.14
C LEU A 45 1.89 14.92 -2.92
N ARG A 46 2.98 15.67 -2.80
CA ARG A 46 3.24 16.88 -3.61
C ARG A 46 3.85 16.56 -4.97
N ARG A 47 4.52 15.41 -5.09
CA ARG A 47 5.29 14.99 -6.29
C ARG A 47 4.54 13.99 -7.15
N VAL A 48 3.67 13.16 -6.55
CA VAL A 48 2.85 12.21 -7.31
C VAL A 48 1.92 12.95 -8.27
N THR A 49 1.85 12.46 -9.51
CA THR A 49 0.84 12.95 -10.48
C THR A 49 -0.52 12.43 -10.05
N LYS A 50 -1.40 13.32 -9.64
CA LYS A 50 -2.73 12.96 -9.10
C LYS A 50 -3.78 13.97 -9.45
N SER A 51 -5.03 13.53 -9.45
CA SER A 51 -6.21 14.38 -9.52
C SER A 51 -6.45 15.16 -8.22
N ARG A 52 -7.41 16.08 -8.26
CA ARG A 52 -7.86 16.87 -7.11
C ARG A 52 -8.70 16.06 -6.12
N ASP A 53 -9.43 15.06 -6.61
CA ASP A 53 -10.34 14.23 -5.79
C ASP A 53 -9.66 12.90 -5.40
N LEU A 54 -8.61 13.00 -4.60
CA LEU A 54 -7.90 11.87 -4.02
C LEU A 54 -8.15 11.82 -2.51
N ALA A 55 -8.78 10.74 -2.02
CA ALA A 55 -8.89 10.46 -0.59
C ALA A 55 -7.85 9.42 -0.18
N ILE A 56 -6.84 9.83 0.58
CA ILE A 56 -5.77 8.95 1.07
C ILE A 56 -5.65 9.03 2.58
N SER A 57 -5.52 7.86 3.23
CA SER A 57 -5.29 7.78 4.66
C SER A 57 -3.94 8.40 5.04
N PRO A 58 -3.83 9.17 6.15
CA PRO A 58 -2.60 9.86 6.53
C PRO A 58 -1.44 8.94 6.93
N ASP A 59 -1.70 7.65 7.13
CA ASP A 59 -0.72 6.61 7.43
C ASP A 59 -0.34 5.73 6.21
N ALA A 60 -0.86 6.06 5.03
CA ALA A 60 -0.43 5.43 3.79
C ALA A 60 0.96 5.96 3.37
N VAL A 61 1.78 5.08 2.81
CA VAL A 61 3.14 5.37 2.35
C VAL A 61 3.20 5.34 0.83
N ILE A 62 3.77 6.39 0.25
CA ILE A 62 4.07 6.47 -1.18
C ILE A 62 5.58 6.65 -1.32
N ALA A 63 6.23 5.74 -2.04
CA ALA A 63 7.66 5.79 -2.29
C ALA A 63 7.94 5.90 -3.81
N ASP A 64 8.95 6.69 -4.16
CA ASP A 64 9.32 7.02 -5.55
C ASP A 64 8.16 7.64 -6.36
N PRO A 65 7.54 8.72 -5.84
CA PRO A 65 6.27 9.28 -6.31
C PRO A 65 6.28 9.81 -7.74
N ASP A 66 7.44 10.18 -8.27
CA ASP A 66 7.56 10.78 -9.61
C ASP A 66 7.17 9.81 -10.74
N ARG A 67 7.09 8.52 -10.43
CA ARG A 67 6.71 7.47 -11.35
C ARG A 67 5.35 6.84 -11.01
N ILE A 68 4.58 7.51 -10.17
CA ILE A 68 3.23 7.10 -9.78
C ILE A 68 2.23 8.12 -10.32
N THR A 69 1.22 7.62 -11.03
CA THR A 69 0.08 8.40 -11.51
C THR A 69 -1.20 7.86 -10.90
N ILE A 70 -2.02 8.75 -10.34
CA ILE A 70 -3.28 8.40 -9.67
C ILE A 70 -4.40 9.20 -10.31
N GLY A 71 -5.44 8.51 -10.78
CA GLY A 71 -6.62 9.08 -11.39
C GLY A 71 -7.57 9.81 -10.43
N ASP A 72 -8.76 10.08 -10.92
CA ASP A 72 -9.81 10.79 -10.18
C ASP A 72 -10.55 9.87 -9.20
N ARG A 73 -11.08 10.42 -8.11
CA ARG A 73 -11.95 9.76 -7.12
C ARG A 73 -11.36 8.47 -6.54
N VAL A 74 -10.02 8.35 -6.53
CA VAL A 74 -9.32 7.22 -5.94
C VAL A 74 -9.37 7.32 -4.41
N ARG A 75 -9.61 6.19 -3.75
CA ARG A 75 -9.63 6.08 -2.28
C ARG A 75 -8.58 5.08 -1.83
N ILE A 76 -7.62 5.52 -1.01
CA ILE A 76 -6.53 4.69 -0.50
C ILE A 76 -6.67 4.53 1.01
N GLY A 77 -6.92 3.30 1.44
CA GLY A 77 -7.13 2.92 2.84
C GLY A 77 -5.88 3.06 3.71
N SER A 78 -6.06 2.84 5.01
CA SER A 78 -4.98 2.97 5.99
C SER A 78 -3.88 1.94 5.78
N ARG A 79 -2.64 2.35 6.09
CA ARG A 79 -1.42 1.52 6.00
C ARG A 79 -1.17 0.91 4.62
N CYS A 80 -1.75 1.48 3.57
CA CYS A 80 -1.37 1.10 2.21
C CYS A 80 0.08 1.51 1.93
N HIS A 81 0.78 0.71 1.14
CA HIS A 81 2.14 0.99 0.71
C HIS A 81 2.21 0.89 -0.82
N ILE A 82 2.54 1.99 -1.49
CA ILE A 82 2.65 2.07 -2.94
C ILE A 82 4.07 2.48 -3.28
N TRP A 83 4.81 1.59 -3.96
CA TRP A 83 6.21 1.77 -4.27
C TRP A 83 6.52 1.49 -5.74
N ALA A 84 6.97 2.50 -6.46
CA ALA A 84 7.31 2.40 -7.88
C ALA A 84 8.66 1.72 -8.15
N GLY A 85 9.45 1.42 -7.12
CA GLY A 85 10.80 0.88 -7.26
C GLY A 85 11.88 1.95 -7.37
N PRO A 86 13.17 1.56 -7.27
CA PRO A 86 14.27 2.53 -7.14
C PRO A 86 14.62 3.25 -8.45
N SER A 87 14.30 2.74 -9.64
CA SER A 87 14.83 3.33 -10.88
C SER A 87 13.83 3.51 -12.03
N THR A 88 13.18 2.47 -12.51
CA THR A 88 12.43 2.47 -13.78
C THR A 88 10.96 2.11 -13.67
N GLY A 89 10.57 1.37 -12.64
CA GLY A 89 9.21 0.88 -12.45
C GLY A 89 8.21 2.04 -12.34
N ARG A 90 7.01 1.85 -12.92
CA ARG A 90 5.92 2.81 -12.92
C ARG A 90 4.66 2.19 -12.34
N ILE A 91 3.83 3.01 -11.72
CA ILE A 91 2.51 2.61 -11.25
C ILE A 91 1.48 3.59 -11.81
N VAL A 92 0.51 3.06 -12.55
CA VAL A 92 -0.61 3.82 -13.08
C VAL A 92 -1.90 3.29 -12.47
N ILE A 93 -2.64 4.15 -11.79
CA ILE A 93 -3.91 3.86 -11.14
C ILE A 93 -4.98 4.68 -11.85
N GLY A 94 -5.99 4.02 -12.39
CA GLY A 94 -7.13 4.65 -13.05
C GLY A 94 -8.07 5.36 -12.09
N ASP A 95 -9.18 5.85 -12.63
CA ASP A 95 -10.21 6.55 -11.87
C ASP A 95 -11.06 5.57 -11.04
N ASP A 96 -11.70 6.08 -9.98
CA ASP A 96 -12.66 5.36 -9.14
C ASP A 96 -12.10 4.10 -8.44
N VAL A 97 -10.78 3.97 -8.30
CA VAL A 97 -10.16 2.81 -7.66
C VAL A 97 -10.27 2.88 -6.14
N LEU A 98 -10.71 1.78 -5.53
CA LEU A 98 -10.81 1.62 -4.09
C LEU A 98 -9.75 0.64 -3.55
N PHE A 99 -8.85 1.12 -2.73
CA PHE A 99 -7.90 0.30 -1.97
C PHE A 99 -8.43 0.07 -0.56
N GLY A 100 -8.63 -1.19 -0.20
CA GLY A 100 -8.80 -1.60 1.19
C GLY A 100 -7.57 -1.29 2.04
N PRO A 101 -7.67 -1.35 3.37
CA PRO A 101 -6.52 -1.16 4.26
C PRO A 101 -5.38 -2.17 4.01
N GLU A 102 -4.15 -1.74 4.27
CA GLU A 102 -2.96 -2.62 4.24
C GLU A 102 -2.65 -3.23 2.86
N VAL A 103 -3.16 -2.64 1.78
CA VAL A 103 -2.80 -3.07 0.42
C VAL A 103 -1.37 -2.66 0.12
N MET A 104 -0.60 -3.60 -0.47
CA MET A 104 0.75 -3.34 -0.95
C MET A 104 0.78 -3.38 -2.47
N VAL A 105 1.32 -2.34 -3.09
CA VAL A 105 1.61 -2.28 -4.53
C VAL A 105 3.09 -2.03 -4.70
N THR A 106 3.81 -2.96 -5.32
CA THR A 106 5.25 -2.85 -5.53
C THR A 106 5.62 -3.16 -6.97
N ALA A 107 6.26 -2.21 -7.65
CA ALA A 107 6.75 -2.38 -9.01
C ALA A 107 8.19 -2.94 -9.07
N ALA A 108 8.75 -3.35 -7.92
CA ALA A 108 10.11 -3.89 -7.82
C ALA A 108 10.19 -5.12 -6.91
N THR A 109 11.11 -6.03 -7.22
CA THR A 109 11.44 -7.20 -6.40
C THR A 109 12.93 -7.50 -6.47
N TYR A 110 13.52 -8.03 -5.40
CA TYR A 110 14.91 -8.46 -5.42
C TYR A 110 15.09 -9.73 -6.25
N ARG A 111 16.22 -9.80 -6.98
CA ARG A 111 16.73 -11.08 -7.50
C ARG A 111 17.23 -11.93 -6.33
N PHE A 112 17.19 -13.25 -6.50
CA PHE A 112 17.58 -14.17 -5.42
C PHE A 112 18.36 -15.39 -5.92
N ASN A 113 18.75 -15.42 -7.22
CA ASN A 113 19.33 -16.60 -7.88
C ASN A 113 20.76 -16.41 -8.42
N ASP A 114 21.46 -15.32 -8.08
CA ASP A 114 22.80 -15.06 -8.62
C ASP A 114 23.95 -15.62 -7.74
N GLY A 115 23.61 -16.29 -6.61
CA GLY A 115 24.58 -16.88 -5.69
C GLY A 115 25.24 -15.91 -4.72
N THR A 116 24.92 -14.61 -4.81
CA THR A 116 25.38 -13.61 -3.85
C THR A 116 24.31 -13.32 -2.76
N PRO A 117 24.70 -12.72 -1.62
CA PRO A 117 23.70 -12.30 -0.62
C PRO A 117 22.64 -11.39 -1.25
N VAL A 118 21.34 -11.61 -0.93
CA VAL A 118 20.21 -10.89 -1.50
C VAL A 118 20.36 -9.36 -1.41
N THR A 119 20.96 -8.85 -0.34
CA THR A 119 21.22 -7.41 -0.16
C THR A 119 22.19 -6.80 -1.15
N LYS A 120 22.93 -7.63 -1.91
CA LYS A 120 23.89 -7.23 -2.95
C LYS A 120 23.37 -7.48 -4.36
N GLN A 121 22.23 -8.18 -4.49
CA GLN A 121 21.65 -8.48 -5.78
C GLN A 121 20.86 -7.29 -6.33
N LEU A 122 20.77 -7.23 -7.65
CA LEU A 122 19.96 -6.23 -8.34
C LEU A 122 18.46 -6.48 -8.10
N MET A 123 17.66 -5.46 -8.36
CA MET A 123 16.20 -5.59 -8.36
C MET A 123 15.68 -5.72 -9.79
N ASP A 124 14.63 -6.50 -9.97
CA ASP A 124 13.81 -6.52 -11.18
C ASP A 124 12.65 -5.58 -10.98
N GLU A 125 12.40 -4.71 -11.97
CA GLU A 125 11.31 -3.76 -11.96
C GLU A 125 10.40 -4.00 -13.16
N ALA A 126 9.09 -3.86 -12.96
CA ALA A 126 8.11 -3.91 -14.04
C ALA A 126 6.89 -3.06 -13.68
N ASP A 127 6.35 -2.38 -14.68
CA ASP A 127 5.22 -1.47 -14.54
C ASP A 127 3.98 -2.18 -14.01
N ILE A 128 3.22 -1.49 -13.16
CA ILE A 128 1.90 -1.92 -12.69
C ILE A 128 0.85 -0.98 -13.27
N ILE A 129 -0.19 -1.56 -13.86
CA ILE A 129 -1.32 -0.82 -14.42
C ILE A 129 -2.60 -1.32 -13.77
N ILE A 130 -3.31 -0.43 -13.10
CA ILE A 130 -4.61 -0.67 -12.49
C ILE A 130 -5.63 0.16 -13.25
N GLY A 131 -6.62 -0.49 -13.84
CA GLY A 131 -7.70 0.13 -14.60
C GLY A 131 -8.62 0.98 -13.74
N ARG A 132 -9.75 1.39 -14.32
CA ARG A 132 -10.77 2.19 -13.64
C ARG A 132 -11.75 1.30 -12.88
N ASP A 133 -12.39 1.85 -11.84
CA ASP A 133 -13.44 1.16 -11.05
C ASP A 133 -12.97 -0.19 -10.50
N VAL A 134 -11.71 -0.28 -10.05
CA VAL A 134 -11.12 -1.50 -9.49
C VAL A 134 -11.25 -1.48 -7.97
N TRP A 135 -11.74 -2.58 -7.40
CA TRP A 135 -11.72 -2.78 -5.96
C TRP A 135 -10.60 -3.76 -5.55
N ILE A 136 -9.67 -3.28 -4.74
CA ILE A 136 -8.58 -4.07 -4.18
C ILE A 136 -8.85 -4.31 -2.70
N GLY A 137 -9.13 -5.56 -2.35
CA GLY A 137 -9.46 -5.99 -0.99
C GLY A 137 -8.31 -5.80 0.00
N VAL A 138 -8.66 -5.74 1.29
CA VAL A 138 -7.70 -5.57 2.41
C VAL A 138 -6.55 -6.57 2.33
N ARG A 139 -5.31 -6.10 2.58
CA ARG A 139 -4.07 -6.91 2.56
C ARG A 139 -3.75 -7.60 1.23
N ALA A 140 -4.33 -7.17 0.14
CA ALA A 140 -3.89 -7.66 -1.15
C ALA A 140 -2.50 -7.15 -1.49
N VAL A 141 -1.73 -7.96 -2.21
CA VAL A 141 -0.37 -7.62 -2.67
C VAL A 141 -0.35 -7.64 -4.19
N ILE A 142 -0.01 -6.52 -4.80
CA ILE A 142 0.10 -6.36 -6.26
C ILE A 142 1.60 -6.34 -6.60
N LEU A 143 2.04 -7.35 -7.35
CA LEU A 143 3.44 -7.60 -7.67
C LEU A 143 3.86 -6.93 -8.99
N PRO A 144 5.19 -6.79 -9.25
CA PRO A 144 5.70 -6.20 -10.46
C PRO A 144 5.18 -6.87 -11.74
N GLY A 145 4.84 -6.07 -12.74
CA GLY A 145 4.33 -6.52 -14.04
C GLY A 145 2.83 -6.84 -14.06
N THR A 146 2.10 -6.52 -13.00
CA THR A 146 0.66 -6.77 -12.92
C THR A 146 -0.14 -5.75 -13.72
N ARG A 147 -1.14 -6.25 -14.46
CA ARG A 147 -2.17 -5.44 -15.14
C ARG A 147 -3.55 -5.88 -14.65
N ILE A 148 -4.31 -4.94 -14.12
CA ILE A 148 -5.67 -5.19 -13.63
C ILE A 148 -6.62 -4.40 -14.53
N GLY A 149 -7.54 -5.10 -15.21
CA GLY A 149 -8.52 -4.50 -16.10
C GLY A 149 -9.60 -3.73 -15.35
N ASP A 150 -10.32 -2.86 -16.06
CA ASP A 150 -11.41 -2.03 -15.53
C ASP A 150 -12.49 -2.88 -14.85
N GLY A 151 -13.06 -2.38 -13.76
CA GLY A 151 -14.14 -3.04 -13.02
C GLY A 151 -13.75 -4.35 -12.33
N ALA A 152 -12.48 -4.71 -12.27
CA ALA A 152 -12.04 -5.94 -11.62
C ALA A 152 -12.08 -5.82 -10.08
N VAL A 153 -12.30 -6.96 -9.43
CA VAL A 153 -12.29 -7.08 -7.96
C VAL A 153 -11.19 -8.05 -7.54
N ILE A 154 -10.31 -7.58 -6.69
CA ILE A 154 -9.27 -8.37 -6.05
C ILE A 154 -9.69 -8.69 -4.62
N GLY A 155 -9.84 -9.97 -4.30
CA GLY A 155 -10.25 -10.40 -2.96
C GLY A 155 -9.19 -10.10 -1.89
N ALA A 156 -9.66 -10.02 -0.65
CA ALA A 156 -8.79 -9.76 0.49
C ALA A 156 -7.66 -10.79 0.63
N GLY A 157 -6.45 -10.33 0.97
CA GLY A 157 -5.28 -11.18 1.17
C GLY A 157 -4.73 -11.84 -0.10
N SER A 158 -5.20 -11.44 -1.28
CA SER A 158 -4.74 -12.01 -2.55
C SER A 158 -3.35 -11.52 -2.93
N VAL A 159 -2.56 -12.37 -3.59
CA VAL A 159 -1.26 -12.01 -4.18
C VAL A 159 -1.39 -12.06 -5.69
N VAL A 160 -1.38 -10.89 -6.33
CA VAL A 160 -1.63 -10.73 -7.77
C VAL A 160 -0.32 -10.57 -8.52
N LYS A 161 -0.14 -11.38 -9.57
CA LYS A 161 0.96 -11.29 -10.53
C LYS A 161 0.45 -11.62 -11.93
N GLY A 162 0.79 -10.76 -12.91
CA GLY A 162 0.31 -10.92 -14.30
C GLY A 162 -1.04 -10.24 -14.52
N ASP A 163 -1.76 -10.67 -15.54
CA ASP A 163 -2.95 -9.98 -16.05
C ASP A 163 -4.23 -10.49 -15.40
N ILE A 164 -5.03 -9.57 -14.90
CA ILE A 164 -6.41 -9.81 -14.44
C ILE A 164 -7.34 -9.12 -15.45
N PRO A 165 -8.25 -9.89 -16.10
CA PRO A 165 -9.18 -9.32 -17.07
C PRO A 165 -10.12 -8.28 -16.46
N ALA A 166 -10.67 -7.41 -17.31
CA ALA A 166 -11.71 -6.48 -16.92
C ALA A 166 -12.92 -7.24 -16.34
N PHE A 167 -13.56 -6.67 -15.31
CA PHE A 167 -14.72 -7.23 -14.61
C PHE A 167 -14.48 -8.62 -13.99
N ALA A 168 -13.25 -9.06 -13.84
CA ALA A 168 -12.94 -10.33 -13.19
C ALA A 168 -12.92 -10.21 -11.68
N LEU A 169 -13.41 -11.27 -11.00
CA LEU A 169 -13.19 -11.50 -9.57
C LEU A 169 -11.99 -12.44 -9.41
N ALA A 170 -10.89 -11.92 -8.85
CA ALA A 170 -9.66 -12.68 -8.63
C ALA A 170 -9.35 -12.81 -7.13
N VAL A 171 -9.06 -14.02 -6.67
CA VAL A 171 -8.78 -14.31 -5.26
C VAL A 171 -7.64 -15.32 -5.10
N GLY A 172 -6.97 -15.28 -3.95
CA GLY A 172 -5.99 -16.29 -3.53
C GLY A 172 -4.54 -15.85 -3.68
N SER A 173 -3.62 -16.77 -3.34
CA SER A 173 -2.15 -16.58 -3.42
C SER A 173 -1.52 -17.83 -4.04
N PRO A 174 -1.12 -17.80 -5.34
CA PRO A 174 -1.35 -16.71 -6.29
C PRO A 174 -2.82 -16.47 -6.61
N ALA A 175 -3.20 -15.25 -6.95
CA ALA A 175 -4.57 -14.91 -7.30
C ALA A 175 -4.99 -15.58 -8.61
N LYS A 176 -6.22 -16.12 -8.62
CA LYS A 176 -6.85 -16.74 -9.79
C LYS A 176 -8.23 -16.12 -10.00
N VAL A 177 -8.61 -15.97 -11.25
CA VAL A 177 -9.97 -15.57 -11.63
C VAL A 177 -10.92 -16.71 -11.25
N VAL A 178 -11.90 -16.40 -10.41
CA VAL A 178 -12.91 -17.36 -9.91
C VAL A 178 -14.32 -17.00 -10.36
N GLY A 179 -14.51 -15.83 -10.95
CA GLY A 179 -15.79 -15.33 -11.42
C GLY A 179 -15.64 -14.00 -12.16
N SER A 180 -16.77 -13.40 -12.50
CA SER A 180 -16.85 -12.08 -13.10
C SER A 180 -17.84 -11.20 -12.34
N CYS A 181 -17.56 -9.91 -12.28
CA CYS A 181 -18.51 -8.89 -11.86
C CYS A 181 -19.33 -8.49 -13.07
N ASN A 182 -20.65 -8.44 -12.97
CA ASN A 182 -21.45 -7.89 -14.07
C ASN A 182 -21.22 -6.37 -14.14
N PRO A 183 -20.94 -5.81 -15.30
CA PRO A 183 -20.94 -4.37 -15.48
C PRO A 183 -22.39 -3.89 -15.43
N VAL A 184 -22.88 -3.56 -14.25
CA VAL A 184 -24.26 -3.09 -14.06
C VAL A 184 -24.25 -1.63 -13.60
N PHE A 185 -23.63 -0.75 -14.37
CA PHE A 185 -23.92 0.68 -14.28
C PHE A 185 -23.71 1.31 -15.66
N GLU A 186 -24.80 1.59 -16.34
CA GLU A 186 -24.80 2.67 -17.31
C GLU A 186 -24.55 3.98 -16.52
N PRO A 187 -23.73 4.92 -17.05
CA PRO A 187 -23.45 6.20 -16.36
C PRO A 187 -24.71 7.02 -16.04
N SER A 188 -25.86 6.68 -16.62
CA SER A 188 -27.18 7.27 -16.38
C SER A 188 -27.82 6.86 -15.05
N ASP A 189 -27.31 5.86 -14.36
CA ASP A 189 -27.93 5.26 -13.18
C ASP A 189 -27.39 5.79 -11.84
N LEU A 190 -26.44 6.72 -11.88
CA LEU A 190 -25.89 7.36 -10.68
C LEU A 190 -26.83 8.50 -10.23
N PRO A 191 -27.30 8.49 -8.97
CA PRO A 191 -27.99 9.64 -8.41
C PRO A 191 -27.03 10.83 -8.35
N HIS A 192 -27.50 11.98 -8.84
CA HIS A 192 -26.80 13.27 -8.84
C HIS A 192 -26.59 13.83 -7.43
#